data_cee50adcc03551e07119b0edd967cb88
#
_entry.id   cee50adcc03551e07119b0edd967cb88
#
_cell.length_a   1.000
_cell.length_b   1.000
_cell.length_c   1.000
_cell.angle_alpha   90.00
_cell.angle_beta   90.00
_cell.angle_gamma   90.00
#
_symmetry.space_group_name_H-M   'P 1'
#
loop_
_entity.id
_entity.type
_entity.pdbx_description
1 polymer ?
#
loop_
_entity_poly.entity_id
_entity_poly.type
_entity_poly.pdbx_seq_one_letter_code
_entity_poly.pdbx_strand_id
1 'polypeptide(L)'
;MTDPTTLNIRILRSLSQDFDTARRQLERSWQHDGPLTLDSAAQQFTGLSSLLGRLSDQVRIGATVPWAPAPEERRAVVMFSGATVPTSRALRHFGEALVHLGLLHEHADGPVTPPLTEARGVTVKYHLHEVQDSLEETIRLLRTGAERLGDLPSRTAAARSRTTATAPHTVAPPATARTGTAPTPRRSL
;
A
#
# COMPACT_ATOMS: atom_id res chain seq x y z
N MET A 1 20.23 -9.13 9.05
CA MET A 1 18.77 -9.36 8.86
C MET A 1 18.14 -8.00 8.61
N THR A 2 17.44 -7.83 7.49
CA THR A 2 16.74 -6.56 7.18
C THR A 2 15.46 -6.52 8.02
N ASP A 3 15.23 -5.39 8.69
CA ASP A 3 14.00 -5.17 9.45
C ASP A 3 12.77 -5.24 8.52
N PRO A 4 11.73 -6.03 8.87
CA PRO A 4 10.53 -6.20 8.03
C PRO A 4 9.82 -4.88 7.72
N THR A 5 9.84 -3.91 8.63
CA THR A 5 9.28 -2.58 8.40
C THR A 5 10.03 -1.85 7.28
N THR A 6 11.36 -1.88 7.31
CA THR A 6 12.21 -1.31 6.26
C THR A 6 11.96 -1.97 4.91
N LEU A 7 11.75 -3.30 4.89
CA LEU A 7 11.41 -4.04 3.68
C LEU A 7 10.06 -3.58 3.11
N ASN A 8 9.01 -3.50 3.93
CA ASN A 8 7.68 -3.06 3.50
C ASN A 8 7.69 -1.63 2.96
N ILE A 9 8.41 -0.70 3.60
CA ILE A 9 8.58 0.67 3.09
C ILE A 9 9.22 0.66 1.70
N ARG A 10 10.24 -0.14 1.50
CA ARG A 10 10.93 -0.27 0.21
C ARG A 10 10.00 -0.82 -0.86
N ILE A 11 9.20 -1.84 -0.54
CA ILE A 11 8.21 -2.43 -1.46
C ILE A 11 7.14 -1.41 -1.84
N LEU A 12 6.56 -0.68 -0.88
CA LEU A 12 5.58 0.37 -1.14
C LEU A 12 6.12 1.46 -2.07
N ARG A 13 7.36 1.90 -1.85
CA ARG A 13 8.03 2.89 -2.71
C ARG A 13 8.30 2.36 -4.11
N SER A 14 8.79 1.12 -4.23
CA SER A 14 9.01 0.47 -5.53
C SER A 14 7.72 0.35 -6.32
N LEU A 15 6.65 -0.19 -5.70
CA LEU A 15 5.34 -0.28 -6.35
C LEU A 15 4.81 1.08 -6.76
N SER A 16 4.93 2.10 -5.91
CA SER A 16 4.54 3.48 -6.27
C SER A 16 5.27 4.00 -7.49
N GLN A 17 6.57 3.71 -7.64
CA GLN A 17 7.36 4.10 -8.81
C GLN A 17 6.95 3.31 -10.05
N ASP A 18 6.69 2.01 -9.93
CA ASP A 18 6.25 1.17 -11.03
C ASP A 18 4.88 1.63 -11.58
N PHE A 19 3.93 1.96 -10.69
CA PHE A 19 2.64 2.53 -11.08
C PHE A 19 2.77 3.92 -11.72
N ASP A 20 3.65 4.79 -11.21
CA ASP A 20 3.89 6.10 -11.80
C ASP A 20 4.55 5.98 -13.19
N THR A 21 5.41 5.00 -13.39
CA THR A 21 5.99 4.69 -14.69
C THR A 21 4.90 4.22 -15.66
N ALA A 22 4.02 3.30 -15.25
CA ALA A 22 2.92 2.83 -16.08
C ALA A 22 1.95 3.97 -16.43
N ARG A 23 1.62 4.84 -15.48
CA ARG A 23 0.77 6.03 -15.71
C ARG A 23 1.37 6.96 -16.76
N ARG A 24 2.66 7.31 -16.63
CA ARG A 24 3.34 8.20 -17.58
C ARG A 24 3.48 7.56 -18.96
N GLN A 25 3.63 6.23 -19.02
CA GLN A 25 3.71 5.51 -20.29
C GLN A 25 2.36 5.54 -20.99
N LEU A 26 1.26 5.31 -20.26
CA LEU A 26 -0.10 5.44 -20.78
C LEU A 26 -0.35 6.86 -21.31
N GLU A 27 -0.04 7.89 -20.50
CA GLU A 27 -0.22 9.29 -20.86
C GLU A 27 0.51 9.64 -22.17
N ARG A 28 1.76 9.22 -22.33
CA ARG A 28 2.52 9.43 -23.56
C ARG A 28 1.87 8.77 -24.77
N SER A 29 1.43 7.51 -24.62
CA SER A 29 0.89 6.73 -25.74
C SER A 29 -0.40 7.31 -26.32
N TRP A 30 -1.21 8.03 -25.56
CA TRP A 30 -2.48 8.54 -26.08
C TRP A 30 -2.52 10.06 -26.26
N GLN A 31 -1.57 10.79 -25.69
CA GLN A 31 -1.49 12.25 -25.85
C GLN A 31 -0.45 12.70 -26.88
N HIS A 32 0.65 11.94 -27.03
CA HIS A 32 1.81 12.40 -27.80
C HIS A 32 2.14 11.50 -29.01
N ASP A 33 1.92 10.19 -28.91
CA ASP A 33 2.33 9.22 -29.94
C ASP A 33 1.23 8.97 -31.00
N GLY A 34 0.15 9.76 -31.00
CA GLY A 34 -1.02 9.57 -31.86
C GLY A 34 -2.12 8.74 -31.22
N PRO A 35 -3.08 8.20 -31.99
CA PRO A 35 -4.17 7.42 -31.44
C PRO A 35 -3.63 6.12 -30.83
N LEU A 36 -4.06 5.81 -29.59
CA LEU A 36 -3.71 4.57 -28.92
C LEU A 36 -4.14 3.37 -29.77
N THR A 37 -3.18 2.56 -30.19
CA THR A 37 -3.46 1.33 -30.94
C THR A 37 -3.94 0.22 -30.02
N LEU A 38 -4.73 -0.72 -30.56
CA LEU A 38 -5.24 -1.88 -29.80
C LEU A 38 -4.09 -2.72 -29.22
N ASP A 39 -3.01 -2.93 -29.98
CA ASP A 39 -1.84 -3.69 -29.53
C ASP A 39 -1.12 -3.00 -28.36
N SER A 40 -0.82 -1.70 -28.51
CA SER A 40 -0.19 -0.93 -27.43
C SER A 40 -1.06 -0.90 -26.16
N ALA A 41 -2.37 -0.76 -26.34
CA ALA A 41 -3.32 -0.80 -25.21
C ALA A 41 -3.34 -2.17 -24.52
N ALA A 42 -3.32 -3.26 -25.29
CA ALA A 42 -3.28 -4.62 -24.74
C ALA A 42 -1.97 -4.88 -23.95
N GLN A 43 -0.83 -4.42 -24.45
CA GLN A 43 0.44 -4.52 -23.75
C GLN A 43 0.41 -3.75 -22.39
N GLN A 44 -0.11 -2.53 -22.40
CA GLN A 44 -0.22 -1.71 -21.18
C GLN A 44 -1.20 -2.30 -20.18
N PHE A 45 -2.33 -2.85 -20.63
CA PHE A 45 -3.28 -3.58 -19.81
C PHE A 45 -2.62 -4.78 -19.11
N THR A 46 -1.82 -5.55 -19.85
CA THR A 46 -1.06 -6.69 -19.30
C THR A 46 -0.05 -6.21 -18.24
N GLY A 47 0.64 -5.11 -18.46
CA GLY A 47 1.55 -4.49 -17.50
C GLY A 47 0.84 -4.09 -16.20
N LEU A 48 -0.31 -3.42 -16.30
CA LEU A 48 -1.12 -3.03 -15.13
C LEU A 48 -1.68 -4.25 -14.39
N SER A 49 -2.10 -5.29 -15.09
CA SER A 49 -2.56 -6.54 -14.50
C SER A 49 -1.45 -7.22 -13.69
N SER A 50 -0.22 -7.20 -14.19
CA SER A 50 0.95 -7.69 -13.46
C SER A 50 1.22 -6.90 -12.17
N LEU A 51 1.05 -5.57 -12.19
CA LEU A 51 1.21 -4.73 -11.00
C LEU A 51 0.12 -5.03 -9.95
N LEU A 52 -1.12 -5.26 -10.36
CA LEU A 52 -2.18 -5.72 -9.45
C LEU A 52 -1.85 -7.09 -8.85
N GLY A 53 -1.31 -8.02 -9.64
CA GLY A 53 -0.84 -9.33 -9.17
C GLY A 53 0.21 -9.17 -8.06
N ARG A 54 1.21 -8.31 -8.26
CA ARG A 54 2.24 -8.00 -7.26
C ARG A 54 1.66 -7.40 -5.96
N LEU A 55 0.68 -6.49 -6.05
CA LEU A 55 -0.04 -5.97 -4.88
C LEU A 55 -0.76 -7.09 -4.12
N SER A 56 -1.49 -7.93 -4.85
CA SER A 56 -2.24 -9.07 -4.27
C SER A 56 -1.31 -10.08 -3.59
N ASP A 57 -0.13 -10.32 -4.16
CA ASP A 57 0.89 -11.17 -3.54
C ASP A 57 1.41 -10.59 -2.22
N GLN A 58 1.61 -9.27 -2.13
CA GLN A 58 2.01 -8.63 -0.86
C GLN A 58 0.92 -8.78 0.21
N VAL A 59 -0.35 -8.64 -0.16
CA VAL A 59 -1.47 -8.90 0.75
C VAL A 59 -1.48 -10.36 1.21
N ARG A 60 -1.33 -11.30 0.28
CA ARG A 60 -1.31 -12.74 0.58
C ARG A 60 -0.14 -13.11 1.49
N ILE A 61 1.07 -12.64 1.19
CA ILE A 61 2.26 -12.89 2.01
C ILE A 61 2.04 -12.36 3.43
N GLY A 62 1.57 -11.13 3.58
CA GLY A 62 1.33 -10.54 4.90
C GLY A 62 0.18 -11.20 5.67
N ALA A 63 -0.81 -11.78 4.97
CA ALA A 63 -1.92 -12.49 5.61
C ALA A 63 -1.55 -13.93 6.05
N THR A 64 -0.52 -14.54 5.47
CA THR A 64 -0.12 -15.94 5.76
C THR A 64 0.89 -16.09 6.89
N VAL A 65 1.36 -15.01 7.52
CA VAL A 65 2.29 -15.08 8.64
C VAL A 65 1.59 -15.70 9.86
N PRO A 66 2.05 -16.89 10.38
CA PRO A 66 1.29 -17.70 11.35
C PRO A 66 1.25 -17.13 12.78
N TRP A 67 2.12 -16.19 13.10
CA TRP A 67 2.21 -15.58 14.44
C TRP A 67 1.74 -14.13 14.33
N ALA A 68 1.09 -13.65 15.39
CA ALA A 68 0.54 -12.29 15.43
C ALA A 68 1.57 -11.28 14.85
N PRO A 69 1.39 -10.84 13.60
CA PRO A 69 2.36 -9.98 12.95
C PRO A 69 2.50 -8.69 13.75
N ALA A 70 3.69 -8.09 13.74
CA ALA A 70 3.90 -6.81 14.39
C ALA A 70 2.86 -5.78 13.89
N PRO A 71 2.45 -4.81 14.71
CA PRO A 71 1.45 -3.81 14.32
C PRO A 71 1.79 -3.11 12.99
N GLU A 72 3.07 -2.93 12.72
CA GLU A 72 3.62 -2.34 11.50
C GLU A 72 3.37 -3.23 10.28
N GLU A 73 3.53 -4.53 10.41
CA GLU A 73 3.28 -5.51 9.34
C GLU A 73 1.79 -5.56 9.00
N ARG A 74 0.91 -5.55 10.00
CA ARG A 74 -0.55 -5.48 9.78
C ARG A 74 -0.95 -4.20 9.05
N ARG A 75 -0.31 -3.05 9.39
CA ARG A 75 -0.56 -1.79 8.71
C ARG A 75 -0.10 -1.82 7.26
N ALA A 76 1.06 -2.44 6.98
CA ALA A 76 1.52 -2.62 5.61
C ALA A 76 0.52 -3.41 4.77
N VAL A 77 -0.04 -4.52 5.31
CA VAL A 77 -1.08 -5.30 4.63
C VAL A 77 -2.32 -4.45 4.32
N VAL A 78 -2.78 -3.64 5.28
CA VAL A 78 -3.92 -2.73 5.06
C VAL A 78 -3.63 -1.73 3.94
N MET A 79 -2.40 -1.22 3.85
CA MET A 79 -2.00 -0.27 2.80
C MET A 79 -1.94 -0.93 1.43
N PHE A 80 -1.37 -2.13 1.32
CA PHE A 80 -1.40 -2.91 0.08
C PHE A 80 -2.83 -3.23 -0.34
N SER A 81 -3.67 -3.70 0.59
CA SER A 81 -5.09 -3.98 0.32
C SER A 81 -5.85 -2.74 -0.13
N GLY A 82 -5.62 -1.59 0.51
CA GLY A 82 -6.23 -0.33 0.12
C GLY A 82 -5.87 0.10 -1.31
N ALA A 83 -4.63 -0.15 -1.74
CA ALA A 83 -4.16 0.17 -3.09
C ALA A 83 -4.73 -0.78 -4.17
N THR A 84 -5.20 -1.99 -3.81
CA THR A 84 -5.82 -2.89 -4.81
C THR A 84 -7.14 -2.35 -5.35
N VAL A 85 -7.89 -1.58 -4.56
CA VAL A 85 -9.20 -1.04 -4.96
C VAL A 85 -9.10 -0.08 -6.15
N PRO A 86 -8.35 1.02 -6.07
CA PRO A 86 -8.20 1.92 -7.22
C PRO A 86 -7.47 1.25 -8.39
N THR A 87 -6.51 0.32 -8.14
CA THR A 87 -5.86 -0.43 -9.23
C THR A 87 -6.86 -1.31 -9.98
N SER A 88 -7.78 -1.98 -9.29
CA SER A 88 -8.85 -2.78 -9.93
C SER A 88 -9.82 -1.91 -10.72
N ARG A 89 -10.12 -0.70 -10.22
CA ARG A 89 -10.93 0.28 -10.94
C ARG A 89 -10.24 0.72 -12.23
N ALA A 90 -8.93 1.01 -12.18
CA ALA A 90 -8.12 1.34 -13.36
C ALA A 90 -8.19 0.23 -14.42
N LEU A 91 -8.00 -1.04 -14.01
CA LEU A 91 -8.09 -2.18 -14.94
C LEU A 91 -9.47 -2.34 -15.53
N ARG A 92 -10.55 -2.13 -14.77
CA ARG A 92 -11.91 -2.18 -15.30
C ARG A 92 -12.10 -1.14 -16.40
N HIS A 93 -11.77 0.12 -16.13
CA HIS A 93 -11.91 1.18 -17.13
C HIS A 93 -11.00 0.95 -18.34
N PHE A 94 -9.81 0.42 -18.12
CA PHE A 94 -8.93 0.08 -19.24
C PHE A 94 -9.51 -1.06 -20.10
N GLY A 95 -10.15 -2.07 -19.48
CA GLY A 95 -10.87 -3.12 -20.19
C GLY A 95 -12.00 -2.56 -21.06
N GLU A 96 -12.79 -1.60 -20.54
CA GLU A 96 -13.82 -0.89 -21.30
C GLU A 96 -13.21 -0.12 -22.48
N ALA A 97 -12.10 0.57 -22.28
CA ALA A 97 -11.38 1.25 -23.37
C ALA A 97 -10.94 0.26 -24.46
N LEU A 98 -10.41 -0.92 -24.07
CA LEU A 98 -10.01 -1.97 -25.01
C LEU A 98 -11.17 -2.49 -25.84
N VAL A 99 -12.37 -2.66 -25.26
CA VAL A 99 -13.57 -3.06 -26.02
C VAL A 99 -13.88 -2.04 -27.12
N HIS A 100 -13.88 -0.74 -26.78
CA HIS A 100 -14.14 0.32 -27.75
C HIS A 100 -13.05 0.43 -28.80
N LEU A 101 -11.76 0.24 -28.45
CA LEU A 101 -10.66 0.20 -29.40
C LEU A 101 -10.78 -1.02 -30.35
N GLY A 102 -11.17 -2.19 -29.83
CA GLY A 102 -11.44 -3.38 -30.65
C GLY A 102 -12.52 -3.14 -31.67
N LEU A 103 -13.64 -2.51 -31.27
CA LEU A 103 -14.73 -2.14 -32.18
C LEU A 103 -14.30 -1.10 -33.21
N LEU A 104 -13.42 -0.15 -32.88
CA LEU A 104 -12.85 0.78 -33.83
C LEU A 104 -11.94 0.07 -34.83
N HIS A 105 -11.14 -0.88 -34.37
CA HIS A 105 -10.26 -1.66 -35.21
C HIS A 105 -11.03 -2.58 -36.18
N GLU A 106 -12.09 -3.25 -35.73
CA GLU A 106 -12.96 -4.08 -36.55
C GLU A 106 -13.59 -3.31 -37.73
N HIS A 107 -13.87 -2.02 -37.53
CA HIS A 107 -14.52 -1.19 -38.53
C HIS A 107 -13.54 -0.29 -39.31
N ALA A 108 -12.23 -0.47 -39.12
CA ALA A 108 -11.23 0.39 -39.77
C ALA A 108 -11.27 0.26 -41.32
N ASP A 109 -11.59 -0.93 -41.84
CA ASP A 109 -11.63 -1.23 -43.27
C ASP A 109 -13.04 -1.16 -43.90
N GLY A 110 -14.09 -0.80 -43.08
CA GLY A 110 -15.48 -0.78 -43.51
C GLY A 110 -16.02 0.63 -43.77
N PRO A 111 -17.24 0.76 -44.35
CA PRO A 111 -17.92 2.05 -44.49
C PRO A 111 -18.37 2.54 -43.09
N VAL A 112 -17.46 3.20 -42.39
CA VAL A 112 -17.72 3.71 -41.05
C VAL A 112 -18.53 5.00 -41.13
N THR A 113 -19.66 5.05 -40.43
CA THR A 113 -20.39 6.30 -40.25
C THR A 113 -19.60 7.22 -39.29
N PRO A 114 -19.11 8.37 -39.74
CA PRO A 114 -18.26 9.28 -38.95
C PRO A 114 -18.76 9.54 -37.52
N PRO A 115 -20.08 9.72 -37.25
CA PRO A 115 -20.59 9.98 -35.90
C PRO A 115 -20.30 8.84 -34.90
N LEU A 116 -20.31 7.60 -35.38
CA LEU A 116 -20.09 6.43 -34.51
C LEU A 116 -18.63 6.29 -34.09
N THR A 117 -17.70 6.57 -35.01
CA THR A 117 -16.26 6.55 -34.73
C THR A 117 -15.89 7.65 -33.72
N GLU A 118 -16.45 8.83 -33.92
CA GLU A 118 -16.23 9.98 -33.01
C GLU A 118 -16.76 9.68 -31.61
N ALA A 119 -18.00 9.19 -31.49
CA ALA A 119 -18.59 8.82 -30.23
C ALA A 119 -17.77 7.75 -29.48
N ARG A 120 -17.28 6.72 -30.16
CA ARG A 120 -16.41 5.71 -29.59
C ARG A 120 -15.07 6.28 -29.16
N GLY A 121 -14.46 7.15 -29.94
CA GLY A 121 -13.23 7.86 -29.60
C GLY A 121 -13.37 8.68 -28.32
N VAL A 122 -14.51 9.37 -28.14
CA VAL A 122 -14.83 10.11 -26.90
C VAL A 122 -14.94 9.15 -25.71
N THR A 123 -15.59 8.00 -25.90
CA THR A 123 -15.74 6.99 -24.85
C THR A 123 -14.39 6.40 -24.43
N VAL A 124 -13.50 6.09 -25.40
CA VAL A 124 -12.13 5.66 -25.10
C VAL A 124 -11.40 6.69 -24.26
N LYS A 125 -11.43 7.95 -24.65
CA LYS A 125 -10.78 9.05 -23.90
C LYS A 125 -11.33 9.16 -22.47
N TYR A 126 -12.63 9.06 -22.29
CA TYR A 126 -13.24 9.07 -20.96
C TYR A 126 -12.69 7.94 -20.08
N HIS A 127 -12.69 6.70 -20.56
CA HIS A 127 -12.16 5.57 -19.79
C HIS A 127 -10.67 5.71 -19.49
N LEU A 128 -9.87 6.26 -20.41
CA LEU A 128 -8.45 6.50 -20.18
C LEU A 128 -8.18 7.56 -19.11
N HIS A 129 -9.03 8.60 -19.00
CA HIS A 129 -8.97 9.55 -17.89
C HIS A 129 -9.28 8.86 -16.55
N GLU A 130 -10.32 8.03 -16.49
CA GLU A 130 -10.66 7.26 -15.28
C GLU A 130 -9.53 6.31 -14.85
N VAL A 131 -8.80 5.74 -15.82
CA VAL A 131 -7.59 4.95 -15.56
C VAL A 131 -6.53 5.81 -14.90
N GLN A 132 -6.24 7.01 -15.44
CA GLN A 132 -5.24 7.92 -14.90
C GLN A 132 -5.55 8.34 -13.47
N ASP A 133 -6.78 8.77 -13.20
CA ASP A 133 -7.23 9.19 -11.87
C ASP A 133 -7.10 8.04 -10.85
N SER A 134 -7.49 6.84 -11.27
CA SER A 134 -7.37 5.65 -10.44
C SER A 134 -5.91 5.27 -10.15
N LEU A 135 -5.00 5.42 -11.12
CA LEU A 135 -3.57 5.19 -10.93
C LEU A 135 -2.94 6.26 -10.02
N GLU A 136 -3.34 7.53 -10.13
CA GLU A 136 -2.90 8.59 -9.23
C GLU A 136 -3.33 8.32 -7.78
N GLU A 137 -4.55 7.87 -7.57
CA GLU A 137 -5.02 7.43 -6.26
C GLU A 137 -4.18 6.27 -5.71
N THR A 138 -3.89 5.26 -6.54
CA THR A 138 -3.03 4.13 -6.17
C THR A 138 -1.64 4.62 -5.73
N ILE A 139 -0.99 5.46 -6.53
CA ILE A 139 0.33 6.02 -6.27
C ILE A 139 0.34 6.81 -4.95
N ARG A 140 -0.66 7.64 -4.74
CA ARG A 140 -0.83 8.44 -3.52
C ARG A 140 -0.96 7.54 -2.29
N LEU A 141 -1.79 6.50 -2.34
CA LEU A 141 -1.98 5.57 -1.23
C LEU A 141 -0.67 4.83 -0.88
N LEU A 142 0.07 4.36 -1.87
CA LEU A 142 1.34 3.67 -1.66
C LEU A 142 2.42 4.60 -1.07
N ARG A 143 2.52 5.86 -1.55
CA ARG A 143 3.46 6.86 -1.01
C ARG A 143 3.13 7.21 0.43
N THR A 144 1.88 7.56 0.70
CA THR A 144 1.40 7.88 2.06
C THR A 144 1.57 6.68 2.99
N GLY A 145 1.39 5.45 2.48
CA GLY A 145 1.65 4.23 3.21
C GLY A 145 3.12 4.09 3.62
N ALA A 146 4.04 4.33 2.72
CA ALA A 146 5.48 4.27 2.98
C ALA A 146 5.93 5.34 4.01
N GLU A 147 5.38 6.56 3.93
CA GLU A 147 5.65 7.65 4.87
C GLU A 147 5.15 7.29 6.28
N ARG A 148 3.90 6.85 6.41
CA ARG A 148 3.30 6.46 7.70
C ARG A 148 4.05 5.32 8.38
N LEU A 149 4.55 4.35 7.63
CA LEU A 149 5.40 3.28 8.18
C LEU A 149 6.78 3.81 8.58
N GLY A 150 7.35 4.74 7.83
CA GLY A 150 8.65 5.37 8.13
C GLY A 150 8.65 6.19 9.41
N ASP A 151 7.52 6.83 9.76
CA ASP A 151 7.38 7.65 10.97
C ASP A 151 7.26 6.83 12.28
N LEU A 152 7.00 5.52 12.19
CA LEU A 152 6.79 4.65 13.35
C LEU A 152 8.05 4.31 14.17
N PRO A 153 9.24 4.06 13.58
CA PRO A 153 10.45 3.72 14.33
C PRO A 153 10.86 4.78 15.34
N SER A 154 10.63 6.04 15.03
CA SER A 154 10.94 7.16 15.92
C SER A 154 10.12 7.16 17.21
N ARG A 155 8.87 6.67 17.14
CA ARG A 155 7.98 6.58 18.33
C ARG A 155 8.31 5.38 19.21
N THR A 156 8.63 4.23 18.63
CA THR A 156 9.02 3.03 19.39
C THR A 156 10.40 3.16 20.00
N ALA A 157 11.36 3.80 19.33
CA ALA A 157 12.68 4.14 19.89
C ALA A 157 12.55 5.13 21.05
N ALA A 158 11.73 6.16 20.91
CA ALA A 158 11.46 7.13 21.97
C ALA A 158 10.72 6.52 23.18
N ALA A 159 9.84 5.55 22.97
CA ALA A 159 9.17 4.83 24.07
C ALA A 159 10.14 3.90 24.82
N ARG A 160 11.04 3.21 24.12
CA ARG A 160 12.09 2.38 24.76
C ARG A 160 13.10 3.22 25.54
N SER A 161 13.48 4.40 25.04
CA SER A 161 14.38 5.31 25.76
C SER A 161 13.76 5.86 27.05
N ARG A 162 12.45 6.01 27.13
CA ARG A 162 11.76 6.44 28.38
C ARG A 162 11.68 5.35 29.43
N THR A 163 11.58 4.08 29.05
CA THR A 163 11.50 2.94 29.99
C THR A 163 12.86 2.62 30.60
N THR A 164 13.98 2.95 29.98
CA THR A 164 15.32 2.73 30.52
C THR A 164 15.78 3.84 31.46
N ALA A 165 15.10 4.99 31.49
CA ALA A 165 15.50 6.15 32.29
C ALA A 165 14.86 6.22 33.69
N THR A 166 14.05 5.24 34.10
CA THR A 166 13.36 5.27 35.39
C THR A 166 13.74 4.06 36.23
N ALA A 167 14.95 4.08 36.81
CA ALA A 167 15.25 3.34 38.03
C ALA A 167 16.32 4.13 38.84
N PRO A 168 15.92 5.06 39.68
CA PRO A 168 16.80 5.47 40.75
C PRO A 168 16.82 4.36 41.80
N HIS A 169 17.95 3.66 41.88
CA HIS A 169 18.27 2.82 43.02
C HIS A 169 18.38 3.72 44.27
N THR A 170 17.31 3.79 45.02
CA THR A 170 17.38 4.29 46.41
C THR A 170 17.80 3.14 47.29
N VAL A 171 19.10 3.08 47.55
CA VAL A 171 19.65 2.23 48.64
C VAL A 171 19.20 2.82 49.95
N ALA A 172 18.29 2.14 50.67
CA ALA A 172 17.94 2.47 52.06
C ALA A 172 19.09 1.99 52.97
N PRO A 173 19.53 2.80 53.98
CA PRO A 173 20.54 2.38 54.94
C PRO A 173 19.96 1.36 55.94
N PRO A 174 20.82 0.46 56.52
CA PRO A 174 20.38 -0.57 57.44
C PRO A 174 19.96 0.05 58.80
N ALA A 175 18.74 -0.26 59.21
CA ALA A 175 18.25 0.08 60.53
C ALA A 175 18.89 -0.84 61.60
N THR A 176 19.57 -0.22 62.55
CA THR A 176 20.17 -0.80 63.73
C THR A 176 19.15 -1.52 64.61
N ALA A 177 19.55 -2.70 65.06
CA ALA A 177 18.83 -3.50 66.04
C ALA A 177 18.66 -2.76 67.38
N ARG A 178 17.45 -2.77 67.90
CA ARG A 178 17.17 -2.54 69.32
C ARG A 178 16.50 -3.77 69.90
N THR A 179 17.24 -4.43 70.77
CA THR A 179 16.83 -5.43 71.78
C THR A 179 15.80 -4.86 72.71
N GLY A 180 14.74 -5.57 73.01
CA GLY A 180 13.74 -5.22 73.97
C GLY A 180 12.76 -6.35 74.30
N THR A 181 13.13 -7.20 75.25
CA THR A 181 12.39 -7.88 76.31
C THR A 181 10.94 -8.33 76.06
N ALA A 182 10.76 -9.63 76.17
CA ALA A 182 9.48 -10.30 76.34
C ALA A 182 8.83 -9.96 77.75
N PRO A 183 7.56 -10.09 77.87
CA PRO A 183 7.04 -11.01 78.89
C PRO A 183 5.86 -11.88 78.45
N THR A 184 5.85 -13.00 79.08
CA THR A 184 5.09 -14.20 79.29
C THR A 184 3.54 -14.14 79.31
N PRO A 185 2.88 -15.29 79.15
CA PRO A 185 1.46 -15.41 78.81
C PRO A 185 0.53 -15.46 80.01
N ARG A 186 -0.74 -15.10 79.83
CA ARG A 186 -1.81 -15.50 80.73
C ARG A 186 -2.96 -16.18 80.01
N ARG A 187 -3.18 -17.40 80.44
CA ARG A 187 -4.33 -18.28 80.28
C ARG A 187 -5.54 -17.76 81.05
N SER A 188 -6.72 -18.03 80.55
CA SER A 188 -8.01 -18.31 81.16
C SER A 188 -9.14 -17.74 80.33
N LEU A 189 -10.20 -18.31 79.98
CA LEU A 189 -11.02 -19.49 80.30
C LEU A 189 -11.88 -19.79 79.07
#